data_ae7a53c31663301fc64281fa7d417fec
#
_entry.id   ae7a53c31663301fc64281fa7d417fec
#
_cell.length_a   1.000
_cell.length_b   1.000
_cell.length_c   1.000
_cell.angle_alpha   90.00
_cell.angle_beta   90.00
_cell.angle_gamma   90.00
#
_symmetry.space_group_name_H-M   'P 1'
#
loop_
_entity.id
_entity.type
_entity.pdbx_description
1 polymer ?
#
loop_
_entity_poly.entity_id
_entity_poly.type
_entity_poly.pdbx_seq_one_letter_code
_entity_poly.pdbx_strand_id
1 'polypeptide(L)'
;MRNKILSILGSTGSIGRNTVDIVSNNSTKFSIYGLTAKNNVNLLLKQSYKLKPKAVAIQNKKKYKILKNELFGKRIKVFAGDDGILEVTDKRVDIVVASIVGLAGLKPTINSISKCSTLCLANKECLVSAGKFFLDKINNIKEDDGFIKE
;
A
#
# COMPACT_ATOMS: atom_id res chain seq x y z
N MET A 1 13.82 5.78 -18.51
CA MET A 1 12.86 4.84 -17.90
C MET A 1 11.79 5.60 -17.12
N ARG A 2 10.54 5.19 -17.24
CA ARG A 2 9.45 5.78 -16.44
C ARG A 2 9.61 5.38 -14.97
N ASN A 3 9.46 6.33 -14.05
CA ASN A 3 9.37 6.04 -12.61
C ASN A 3 8.23 5.07 -12.33
N LYS A 4 8.51 4.01 -11.56
CA LYS A 4 7.50 3.09 -11.09
C LYS A 4 6.76 3.66 -9.89
N ILE A 5 5.44 3.59 -9.92
CA ILE A 5 4.56 4.09 -8.85
C ILE A 5 4.27 2.94 -7.88
N LEU A 6 4.51 3.19 -6.59
CA LEU A 6 4.31 2.20 -5.52
C LEU A 6 3.25 2.63 -4.52
N SER A 7 2.58 1.64 -3.93
CA SER A 7 1.88 1.77 -2.65
C SER A 7 2.46 0.78 -1.64
N ILE A 8 2.68 1.24 -0.41
CA ILE A 8 3.22 0.43 0.68
C ILE A 8 2.15 0.30 1.76
N LEU A 9 1.56 -0.88 1.86
CA LEU A 9 0.57 -1.20 2.88
C LEU A 9 1.30 -1.68 4.13
N GLY A 10 1.15 -0.95 5.24
CA GLY A 10 1.89 -1.20 6.47
C GLY A 10 3.31 -0.61 6.46
N SER A 11 3.45 0.64 5.98
CA SER A 11 4.75 1.30 5.81
C SER A 11 5.54 1.52 7.10
N THR A 12 4.89 1.49 8.25
CA THR A 12 5.52 1.68 9.56
C THR A 12 5.96 0.38 10.23
N GLY A 13 5.61 -0.78 9.67
CA GLY A 13 6.08 -2.08 10.11
C GLY A 13 7.51 -2.37 9.65
N SER A 14 8.07 -3.52 10.03
CA SER A 14 9.46 -3.89 9.72
C SER A 14 9.75 -3.90 8.22
N ILE A 15 8.99 -4.66 7.45
CA ILE A 15 9.15 -4.75 5.98
C ILE A 15 8.83 -3.40 5.32
N GLY A 16 7.78 -2.72 5.78
CA GLY A 16 7.40 -1.41 5.25
C GLY A 16 8.50 -0.37 5.41
N ARG A 17 9.17 -0.31 6.56
CA ARG A 17 10.32 0.59 6.80
C ARG A 17 11.49 0.30 5.88
N ASN A 18 11.86 -0.98 5.72
CA ASN A 18 12.92 -1.37 4.79
C ASN A 18 12.57 -0.97 3.35
N THR A 19 11.31 -1.14 2.95
CA THR A 19 10.84 -0.71 1.63
C THR A 19 10.94 0.81 1.47
N VAL A 20 10.53 1.58 2.49
CA VAL A 20 10.64 3.05 2.50
C VAL A 20 12.10 3.49 2.33
N ASP A 21 13.04 2.82 3.00
CA ASP A 21 14.47 3.14 2.88
C ASP A 21 15.00 2.85 1.47
N ILE A 22 14.64 1.71 0.88
CA ILE A 22 15.03 1.36 -0.50
C ILE A 22 14.49 2.40 -1.48
N VAL A 23 13.21 2.75 -1.38
CA VAL A 23 12.57 3.73 -2.28
C VAL A 23 13.17 5.12 -2.11
N SER A 24 13.45 5.54 -0.87
CA SER A 24 14.06 6.82 -0.58
C SER A 24 15.43 6.99 -1.22
N ASN A 25 16.21 5.90 -1.23
CA ASN A 25 17.56 5.87 -1.83
C ASN A 25 17.52 5.71 -3.36
N ASN A 26 16.36 5.45 -3.94
CA ASN A 26 16.15 5.27 -5.38
C ASN A 26 15.01 6.14 -5.93
N SER A 27 14.94 7.39 -5.49
CA SER A 27 13.85 8.33 -5.83
C SER A 27 13.73 8.64 -7.32
N THR A 28 14.79 8.42 -8.10
CA THR A 28 14.75 8.55 -9.57
C THR A 28 14.05 7.37 -10.25
N LYS A 29 13.93 6.23 -9.57
CA LYS A 29 13.31 5.01 -10.12
C LYS A 29 11.89 4.78 -9.61
N PHE A 30 11.58 5.32 -8.42
CA PHE A 30 10.33 5.06 -7.72
C PHE A 30 9.67 6.34 -7.21
N SER A 31 8.35 6.35 -7.25
CA SER A 31 7.51 7.36 -6.59
C SER A 31 6.42 6.67 -5.78
N ILE A 32 5.98 7.29 -4.69
CA ILE A 32 4.97 6.71 -3.81
C ILE A 32 3.61 7.32 -4.12
N TYR A 33 2.63 6.44 -4.39
CA TYR A 33 1.24 6.83 -4.40
C TYR A 33 0.66 6.79 -2.98
N GLY A 34 0.78 5.66 -2.29
CA GLY A 34 0.11 5.41 -1.02
C GLY A 34 0.98 4.84 0.09
N LEU A 35 0.76 5.31 1.31
CA LEU A 35 1.32 4.75 2.54
C LEU A 35 0.21 4.46 3.53
N THR A 36 0.26 3.32 4.20
CA THR A 36 -0.69 3.01 5.26
C THR A 36 0.01 2.61 6.56
N ALA A 37 -0.59 2.94 7.68
CA ALA A 37 -0.13 2.55 9.01
C ALA A 37 -1.30 2.17 9.91
N LYS A 38 -1.05 1.38 10.96
CA LYS A 38 -2.06 1.04 11.98
C LYS A 38 -2.21 2.15 13.01
N ASN A 39 -1.16 2.43 13.77
CA ASN A 39 -1.18 3.35 14.91
C ASN A 39 -0.06 4.40 14.89
N ASN A 40 1.05 4.13 14.21
CA ASN A 40 2.24 4.96 14.30
C ASN A 40 2.14 6.21 13.41
N VAL A 41 1.37 7.19 13.88
CA VAL A 41 1.16 8.45 13.16
C VAL A 41 2.47 9.23 12.99
N ASN A 42 3.35 9.23 13.98
CA ASN A 42 4.59 10.00 13.93
C ASN A 42 5.54 9.48 12.85
N LEU A 43 5.69 8.16 12.72
CA LEU A 43 6.51 7.58 11.68
C LEU A 43 5.86 7.76 10.31
N LEU A 44 4.53 7.60 10.20
CA LEU A 44 3.80 7.84 8.95
C LEU A 44 3.98 9.29 8.46
N LEU A 45 3.94 10.27 9.38
CA LEU A 45 4.22 11.68 9.06
C LEU A 45 5.64 11.87 8.54
N LYS A 46 6.66 11.33 9.22
CA LYS A 46 8.06 11.39 8.76
C LYS A 46 8.23 10.81 7.35
N GLN A 47 7.61 9.67 7.10
CA GLN A 47 7.62 9.04 5.77
C GLN A 47 6.89 9.91 4.74
N SER A 48 5.77 10.52 5.11
CA SER A 48 4.99 11.40 4.23
C SER A 48 5.74 12.66 3.84
N TYR A 49 6.48 13.26 4.75
CA TYR A 49 7.33 14.42 4.44
C TYR A 49 8.49 14.04 3.52
N LYS A 50 9.09 12.88 3.73
CA LYS A 50 10.24 12.41 2.94
C LYS A 50 9.83 11.97 1.54
N LEU A 51 8.77 11.18 1.42
CA LEU A 51 8.37 10.52 0.16
C LEU A 51 7.29 11.26 -0.62
N LYS A 52 6.60 12.20 0.01
CA LYS A 52 5.52 13.02 -0.59
C LYS A 52 4.47 12.17 -1.34
N PRO A 53 3.85 11.18 -0.67
CA PRO A 53 2.85 10.33 -1.29
C PRO A 53 1.63 11.13 -1.75
N LYS A 54 0.81 10.57 -2.62
CA LYS A 54 -0.47 11.17 -3.04
C LYS A 54 -1.59 10.90 -2.03
N ALA A 55 -1.49 9.78 -1.30
CA ALA A 55 -2.48 9.38 -0.32
C ALA A 55 -1.83 8.69 0.89
N VAL A 56 -2.40 8.89 2.07
CA VAL A 56 -2.02 8.18 3.28
C VAL A 56 -3.27 7.73 4.04
N ALA A 57 -3.18 6.60 4.72
CA ALA A 57 -4.24 6.14 5.60
C ALA A 57 -3.68 5.64 6.93
N ILE A 58 -4.41 5.95 8.01
CA ILE A 58 -4.14 5.41 9.34
C ILE A 58 -5.35 4.60 9.82
N GLN A 59 -5.14 3.34 10.19
CA GLN A 59 -6.24 2.47 10.62
C GLN A 59 -6.91 2.98 11.89
N ASN A 60 -6.12 3.47 12.86
CA ASN A 60 -6.65 4.03 14.09
C ASN A 60 -7.30 5.41 13.83
N LYS A 61 -8.62 5.43 13.76
CA LYS A 61 -9.43 6.65 13.52
C LYS A 61 -9.16 7.77 14.50
N LYS A 62 -8.75 7.47 15.75
CA LYS A 62 -8.43 8.49 16.76
C LYS A 62 -7.21 9.34 16.36
N LYS A 63 -6.34 8.81 15.50
CA LYS A 63 -5.15 9.50 15.00
C LYS A 63 -5.38 10.31 13.71
N TYR A 64 -6.57 10.19 13.11
CA TYR A 64 -6.90 10.87 11.86
C TYR A 64 -6.72 12.39 11.92
N LYS A 65 -7.25 13.02 12.99
CA LYS A 65 -7.20 14.47 13.12
C LYS A 65 -5.77 14.99 13.17
N ILE A 66 -4.88 14.30 13.87
CA ILE A 66 -3.46 14.64 13.95
C ILE A 66 -2.84 14.56 12.55
N LEU A 67 -3.02 13.42 11.87
CA LEU A 67 -2.47 13.19 10.55
C LEU A 67 -2.96 14.24 9.53
N LYS A 68 -4.26 14.52 9.55
CA LYS A 68 -4.88 15.49 8.65
C LYS A 68 -4.37 16.91 8.87
N ASN A 69 -4.25 17.34 10.13
CA ASN A 69 -3.78 18.68 10.46
C ASN A 69 -2.30 18.88 10.06
N GLU A 70 -1.44 17.90 10.37
CA GLU A 70 -0.02 17.96 10.03
C GLU A 70 0.25 17.94 8.52
N LEU A 71 -0.59 17.26 7.74
CA LEU A 71 -0.47 17.18 6.29
C LEU A 71 -1.31 18.25 5.55
N PHE A 72 -1.95 19.15 6.29
CA PHE A 72 -2.72 20.23 5.67
C PHE A 72 -1.87 21.05 4.68
N GLY A 73 -2.40 21.32 3.50
CA GLY A 73 -1.71 22.07 2.44
C GLY A 73 -0.62 21.28 1.69
N LYS A 74 -0.33 20.04 2.02
CA LYS A 74 0.71 19.22 1.37
C LYS A 74 0.25 18.50 0.09
N ARG A 75 -1.01 18.67 -0.34
CA ARG A 75 -1.60 17.94 -1.49
C ARG A 75 -1.58 16.43 -1.34
N ILE A 76 -1.68 15.94 -0.10
CA ILE A 76 -1.77 14.53 0.25
C ILE A 76 -3.20 14.25 0.71
N LYS A 77 -3.86 13.26 0.11
CA LYS A 77 -5.16 12.78 0.59
C LYS A 77 -4.97 11.99 1.87
N VAL A 78 -5.77 12.28 2.88
CA VAL A 78 -5.66 11.65 4.21
C VAL A 78 -6.92 10.87 4.51
N PHE A 79 -6.77 9.60 4.81
CA PHE A 79 -7.85 8.66 5.12
C PHE A 79 -7.65 8.02 6.49
N ALA A 80 -8.72 7.42 7.04
CA ALA A 80 -8.67 6.69 8.30
C ALA A 80 -9.60 5.48 8.33
N GLY A 81 -9.29 4.55 9.22
CA GLY A 81 -10.04 3.30 9.38
C GLY A 81 -9.75 2.29 8.28
N ASP A 82 -10.45 1.16 8.34
CA ASP A 82 -10.27 0.09 7.36
C ASP A 82 -10.72 0.53 5.96
N ASP A 83 -11.81 1.30 5.86
CA ASP A 83 -12.25 1.88 4.60
C ASP A 83 -11.21 2.85 4.03
N GLY A 84 -10.55 3.64 4.88
CA GLY A 84 -9.47 4.52 4.47
C GLY A 84 -8.25 3.78 3.93
N ILE A 85 -7.92 2.61 4.50
CA ILE A 85 -6.89 1.73 3.95
C ILE A 85 -7.28 1.25 2.54
N LEU A 86 -8.54 0.87 2.34
CA LEU A 86 -9.04 0.45 1.02
C LEU A 86 -8.99 1.56 -0.01
N GLU A 87 -9.30 2.81 0.35
CA GLU A 87 -9.17 3.97 -0.53
C GLU A 87 -7.74 4.11 -1.11
N VAL A 88 -6.71 3.84 -0.29
CA VAL A 88 -5.32 3.83 -0.76
C VAL A 88 -5.06 2.71 -1.75
N THR A 89 -5.71 1.56 -1.60
CA THR A 89 -5.54 0.40 -2.50
C THR A 89 -6.36 0.47 -3.78
N ASP A 90 -7.30 1.40 -3.88
CA ASP A 90 -8.23 1.48 -5.01
C ASP A 90 -7.61 2.13 -6.25
N LYS A 91 -6.51 2.83 -6.10
CA LYS A 91 -5.77 3.42 -7.22
C LYS A 91 -4.84 2.41 -7.87
N ARG A 92 -4.90 2.32 -9.22
CA ARG A 92 -3.95 1.50 -9.98
C ARG A 92 -2.54 2.07 -9.88
N VAL A 93 -1.58 1.21 -9.53
CA VAL A 93 -0.14 1.53 -9.41
C VAL A 93 0.70 0.42 -10.06
N ASP A 94 2.00 0.64 -10.22
CA ASP A 94 2.87 -0.39 -10.79
C ASP A 94 3.16 -1.51 -9.79
N ILE A 95 3.42 -1.16 -8.53
CA ILE A 95 3.82 -2.12 -7.49
C ILE A 95 3.03 -1.85 -6.21
N VAL A 96 2.52 -2.90 -5.59
CA VAL A 96 2.00 -2.85 -4.22
C VAL A 96 2.86 -3.76 -3.33
N VAL A 97 3.36 -3.20 -2.24
CA VAL A 97 4.03 -3.97 -1.18
C VAL A 97 3.04 -4.19 -0.04
N ALA A 98 2.53 -5.41 0.07
CA ALA A 98 1.55 -5.80 1.08
C ALA A 98 2.26 -6.35 2.32
N SER A 99 2.49 -5.49 3.31
CA SER A 99 3.22 -5.80 4.55
C SER A 99 2.43 -5.54 5.84
N ILE A 100 1.12 -5.43 5.75
CA ILE A 100 0.26 -5.40 6.95
C ILE A 100 0.25 -6.78 7.59
N VAL A 101 0.64 -6.86 8.86
CA VAL A 101 0.74 -8.11 9.61
C VAL A 101 -0.64 -8.68 9.95
N GLY A 102 -0.79 -9.99 9.90
CA GLY A 102 -1.99 -10.71 10.30
C GLY A 102 -3.16 -10.59 9.32
N LEU A 103 -4.33 -11.02 9.75
CA LEU A 103 -5.54 -11.03 8.93
C LEU A 103 -6.06 -9.65 8.52
N ALA A 104 -5.66 -8.60 9.24
CA ALA A 104 -5.99 -7.22 8.88
C ALA A 104 -5.46 -6.82 7.49
N GLY A 105 -4.39 -7.48 7.02
CA GLY A 105 -3.83 -7.27 5.70
C GLY A 105 -4.60 -7.97 4.57
N LEU A 106 -5.50 -8.91 4.87
CA LEU A 106 -6.14 -9.77 3.86
C LEU A 106 -6.97 -8.96 2.88
N LYS A 107 -7.92 -8.18 3.37
CA LYS A 107 -8.84 -7.40 2.53
C LYS A 107 -8.11 -6.34 1.66
N PRO A 108 -7.20 -5.51 2.21
CA PRO A 108 -6.42 -4.57 1.41
C PRO A 108 -5.55 -5.27 0.35
N THR A 109 -4.95 -6.41 0.69
CA THR A 109 -4.12 -7.17 -0.24
C THR A 109 -4.94 -7.74 -1.39
N ILE A 110 -6.10 -8.33 -1.10
CA ILE A 110 -7.03 -8.82 -2.12
C ILE A 110 -7.49 -7.68 -3.04
N ASN A 111 -7.83 -6.52 -2.47
CA ASN A 111 -8.25 -5.37 -3.26
C ASN A 111 -7.14 -4.87 -4.21
N SER A 112 -5.89 -5.02 -3.80
CA SER A 112 -4.73 -4.59 -4.58
C SER A 112 -4.42 -5.48 -5.79
N ILE A 113 -4.88 -6.75 -5.82
CA ILE A 113 -4.51 -7.71 -6.88
C ILE A 113 -4.86 -7.18 -8.26
N SER A 114 -6.06 -6.62 -8.43
CA SER A 114 -6.52 -6.05 -9.72
C SER A 114 -6.02 -4.62 -9.97
N LYS A 115 -5.30 -4.03 -9.03
CA LYS A 115 -4.89 -2.62 -9.06
C LYS A 115 -3.38 -2.43 -9.20
N CYS A 116 -2.61 -3.50 -9.40
CA CYS A 116 -1.16 -3.40 -9.60
C CYS A 116 -0.66 -4.40 -10.65
N SER A 117 0.47 -4.06 -11.27
CA SER A 117 1.17 -4.97 -12.18
C SER A 117 2.02 -5.98 -11.40
N THR A 118 2.49 -5.61 -10.22
CA THR A 118 3.30 -6.46 -9.35
C THR A 118 2.81 -6.34 -7.91
N LEU A 119 2.46 -7.46 -7.30
CA LEU A 119 2.14 -7.56 -5.89
C LEU A 119 3.29 -8.25 -5.14
N CYS A 120 3.98 -7.49 -4.28
CA CYS A 120 5.00 -8.02 -3.36
C CYS A 120 4.32 -8.42 -2.04
N LEU A 121 4.07 -9.69 -1.86
CA LEU A 121 3.35 -10.21 -0.70
C LEU A 121 4.33 -10.59 0.41
N ALA A 122 4.36 -9.80 1.48
CA ALA A 122 5.18 -10.02 2.67
C ALA A 122 4.38 -10.58 3.86
N ASN A 123 3.09 -10.87 3.67
CA ASN A 123 2.19 -11.38 4.70
C ASN A 123 1.81 -12.84 4.35
N LYS A 124 2.47 -13.79 5.04
CA LYS A 124 2.21 -15.23 4.85
C LYS A 124 0.80 -15.64 5.28
N GLU A 125 0.20 -14.95 6.24
CA GLU A 125 -1.14 -15.24 6.74
C GLU A 125 -2.20 -15.09 5.65
N CYS A 126 -1.99 -14.17 4.73
CA CYS A 126 -2.87 -14.00 3.57
C CYS A 126 -2.83 -15.24 2.65
N LEU A 127 -1.65 -15.81 2.42
CA LEU A 127 -1.49 -17.02 1.60
C LEU A 127 -2.06 -18.25 2.30
N VAL A 128 -1.81 -18.40 3.60
CA VAL A 128 -2.28 -19.56 4.38
C VAL A 128 -3.81 -19.54 4.50
N SER A 129 -4.40 -18.37 4.80
CA SER A 129 -5.85 -18.26 5.05
C SER A 129 -6.71 -18.23 3.78
N ALA A 130 -6.17 -17.75 2.67
CA ALA A 130 -6.94 -17.51 1.45
C ALA A 130 -6.17 -17.90 0.17
N GLY A 131 -5.19 -18.80 0.26
CA GLY A 131 -4.28 -19.12 -0.85
C GLY A 131 -4.99 -19.51 -2.14
N LYS A 132 -5.98 -20.43 -2.07
CA LYS A 132 -6.77 -20.81 -3.24
C LYS A 132 -7.53 -19.63 -3.82
N PHE A 133 -8.20 -18.84 -2.99
CA PHE A 133 -8.94 -17.65 -3.41
C PHE A 133 -8.02 -16.60 -4.07
N PHE A 134 -6.81 -16.43 -3.53
CA PHE A 134 -5.78 -15.55 -4.11
C PHE A 134 -5.38 -16.02 -5.51
N LEU A 135 -5.08 -17.31 -5.65
CA LEU A 135 -4.68 -17.89 -6.94
C LEU A 135 -5.80 -17.81 -7.96
N ASP A 136 -7.03 -18.12 -7.58
CA ASP A 136 -8.20 -18.02 -8.46
C ASP A 136 -8.40 -16.58 -8.93
N LYS A 137 -8.28 -15.60 -8.02
CA LYS A 137 -8.42 -14.19 -8.38
C LYS A 137 -7.30 -13.70 -9.31
N ILE A 138 -6.07 -14.14 -9.10
CA ILE A 138 -4.92 -13.82 -9.98
C ILE A 138 -5.13 -14.43 -11.36
N ASN A 139 -5.60 -15.66 -11.45
CA ASN A 139 -5.83 -16.35 -12.71
C ASN A 139 -6.97 -15.69 -13.50
N ASN A 140 -8.08 -15.37 -12.88
CA ASN A 140 -9.20 -14.67 -13.52
C ASN A 140 -8.77 -13.30 -14.09
N ILE A 141 -7.92 -12.54 -13.40
CA ILE A 141 -7.41 -11.26 -13.89
C ILE A 141 -6.50 -11.45 -15.11
N LYS A 142 -5.68 -12.50 -15.12
CA LYS A 142 -4.83 -12.80 -16.29
C LYS A 142 -5.64 -13.16 -17.51
N GLU A 143 -6.77 -13.84 -17.37
CA GLU A 143 -7.68 -14.16 -18.46
C GLU A 143 -8.36 -12.89 -19.02
N ASP A 144 -8.84 -12.00 -18.14
CA ASP A 144 -9.52 -10.76 -18.52
C ASP A 144 -8.59 -9.74 -19.20
N ASP A 145 -7.33 -9.64 -18.77
CA ASP A 145 -6.35 -8.67 -19.31
C ASP A 145 -5.59 -9.20 -20.54
N GLY A 146 -5.87 -10.41 -21.03
CA GLY A 146 -5.21 -11.00 -22.19
C GLY A 146 -3.71 -11.29 -22.01
N PHE A 147 -3.23 -11.38 -20.77
CA PHE A 147 -1.84 -11.57 -20.40
C PHE A 147 -1.44 -13.06 -20.26
N ILE A 148 -1.98 -13.95 -21.09
CA ILE A 148 -1.36 -15.25 -21.31
C ILE A 148 -0.85 -15.28 -22.74
N LYS A 149 0.37 -14.85 -22.97
CA LYS A 149 1.21 -15.42 -24.02
C LYS A 149 2.23 -16.31 -23.32
N GLU A 150 2.17 -17.57 -23.67
CA GLU A 150 3.07 -18.67 -23.36
C GLU A 150 4.55 -18.26 -23.35
#